data_f80f3fbff2fd2e44c4ef47d69c6bd53e
#
_entry.id   f80f3fbff2fd2e44c4ef47d69c6bd53e
#
_cell.length_a   1.000
_cell.length_b   1.000
_cell.length_c   1.000
_cell.angle_alpha   90.00
_cell.angle_beta   90.00
_cell.angle_gamma   90.00
#
_symmetry.space_group_name_H-M   'P 1'
#
loop_
_entity.id
_entity.type
_entity.pdbx_description
1 polymer ?
#
loop_
_entity_poly.entity_id
_entity_poly.type
_entity_poly.pdbx_seq_one_letter_code
_entity_poly.pdbx_strand_id
1 'polypeptide(L)'
;MRYRKRALPPDRAPGVLLEAPGRRGADAERPNSAGSGAAEHDPLIPERVDAAPIARPASDQCAVSPRIAIRAIVFVVGSASLGAEITAARLLAPYFGASTIVWANTIATVLLALSAGYAIGGRLADRRPSLAGLCGVVLAAAVLLAVVPFVADPFLKLSVKALGSLSVGGFAGSLAAVLVLVAVPVLLLGVVAPYANRLALGHVREAGTVTGGLYAVSTAGSLLGTFLAALLLIPVVGSHRTFLVFALALALVAAPWMGAKRFLIVPAGIGALLFLPPPGVGSDVAGASVIYAAETPYQYARVLQFASGERWLQLNEGVAVHSDYRPWSYLTGGYWDDFLVLPLAGPRGVPRRIAILGDAAGTVARAYGHYFPRARVDAVELDGELTSIGRRYFDLRGPNLHLYTADARPWLEQSSAHYDAIFLDAYRQPYIPFYLVTREFFTLVREHLRPGGVVIVNVGHIPGSDALEQAVTGTLHAAFRVEMRDRVSDGNSLVIASSAPLSAERMLSSAASLRPALSMLAGNVEQRLGPPLRGGPVYTDDRAPVEWLTDLSILAYATGKR
;
A
#
# COMPACT_ATOMS: atom_id res chain seq x y z
N MET A 1 -26.61 8.63 46.25
CA MET A 1 -25.68 9.73 46.53
C MET A 1 -25.59 10.62 45.28
N ARG A 2 -26.15 11.81 45.35
CA ARG A 2 -26.22 12.79 44.25
C ARG A 2 -24.93 13.59 44.23
N TYR A 3 -24.22 13.65 43.11
CA TYR A 3 -23.13 14.60 42.89
C TYR A 3 -23.60 15.71 41.94
N ARG A 4 -23.56 16.94 42.47
CA ARG A 4 -23.94 18.20 41.81
C ARG A 4 -22.91 18.57 40.72
N LYS A 5 -23.40 18.95 39.56
CA LYS A 5 -22.67 19.74 38.53
C LYS A 5 -22.29 21.10 39.11
N ARG A 6 -21.02 21.47 39.10
CA ARG A 6 -20.52 22.84 39.22
C ARG A 6 -20.16 23.36 37.83
N ALA A 7 -20.81 24.43 37.43
CA ALA A 7 -20.47 25.22 36.26
C ALA A 7 -19.27 26.13 36.61
N LEU A 8 -18.33 26.26 35.69
CA LEU A 8 -17.25 27.25 35.70
C LEU A 8 -17.65 28.42 34.79
N PRO A 9 -17.28 29.68 35.15
CA PRO A 9 -17.62 30.86 34.38
C PRO A 9 -16.69 31.10 33.18
N PRO A 10 -17.10 31.94 32.20
CA PRO A 10 -16.32 32.17 30.98
C PRO A 10 -15.20 33.20 31.24
N ASP A 11 -13.99 32.85 30.88
CA ASP A 11 -12.85 33.75 30.91
C ASP A 11 -12.81 34.65 29.68
N ARG A 12 -12.54 35.92 29.98
CA ARG A 12 -12.49 37.07 29.08
C ARG A 12 -11.19 37.01 28.24
N ALA A 13 -11.30 37.19 26.94
CA ALA A 13 -10.19 37.53 26.07
C ALA A 13 -9.74 38.99 26.27
N PRO A 14 -8.45 39.31 26.28
CA PRO A 14 -7.98 40.69 26.21
C PRO A 14 -7.88 41.11 24.73
N GLY A 15 -8.63 42.17 24.41
CA GLY A 15 -8.53 42.89 23.15
C GLY A 15 -7.22 43.67 23.05
N VAL A 16 -6.55 43.54 21.94
CA VAL A 16 -5.46 44.44 21.55
C VAL A 16 -6.01 45.44 20.55
N LEU A 17 -6.08 46.71 21.02
CA LEU A 17 -6.37 47.89 20.23
C LEU A 17 -5.17 48.22 19.35
N LEU A 18 -5.40 48.28 18.04
CA LEU A 18 -4.50 48.91 17.09
C LEU A 18 -4.89 50.37 16.93
N GLU A 19 -4.11 51.28 17.50
CA GLU A 19 -4.17 52.70 17.23
C GLU A 19 -3.46 53.03 15.91
N ALA A 20 -4.16 53.76 15.05
CA ALA A 20 -3.61 54.44 13.86
C ALA A 20 -3.17 55.86 14.26
N PRO A 21 -2.01 56.35 13.83
CA PRO A 21 -1.70 57.78 13.99
C PRO A 21 -2.18 58.56 12.79
N GLY A 22 -2.88 59.64 13.15
CA GLY A 22 -3.54 60.60 12.28
C GLY A 22 -2.60 61.53 11.53
N ARG A 23 -3.20 62.06 10.47
CA ARG A 23 -2.73 63.19 9.65
C ARG A 23 -2.75 64.51 10.47
N ARG A 24 -1.67 65.33 10.34
CA ARG A 24 -1.62 66.79 10.34
C ARG A 24 -0.52 67.18 9.37
N GLY A 25 -0.70 67.96 8.53
CA GLY A 25 -1.06 69.09 7.82
C GLY A 25 -0.29 70.38 8.18
N ALA A 26 0.01 71.16 7.13
CA ALA A 26 0.35 72.58 7.03
C ALA A 26 1.84 72.92 6.83
N ASP A 27 2.11 73.39 5.67
CA ASP A 27 2.27 74.75 5.17
C ASP A 27 3.69 75.33 5.13
N ALA A 28 4.01 75.82 3.93
CA ALA A 28 4.70 77.07 3.56
C ALA A 28 6.23 77.13 3.81
N GLU A 29 7.01 77.30 2.76
CA GLU A 29 7.45 78.59 2.21
C GLU A 29 8.58 78.41 1.19
N ARG A 30 8.43 79.05 0.05
CA ARG A 30 9.58 79.38 -0.84
C ARG A 30 10.20 80.69 -0.34
N PRO A 31 11.47 80.97 -0.63
CA PRO A 31 11.70 81.95 -1.67
C PRO A 31 12.90 81.72 -2.62
N ASN A 32 12.77 82.37 -3.75
CA ASN A 32 13.68 82.71 -4.84
C ASN A 32 15.09 83.24 -4.46
N SER A 33 16.05 82.98 -5.33
CA SER A 33 16.84 84.01 -6.11
C SER A 33 17.96 83.29 -6.87
N ALA A 34 18.04 83.30 -8.17
CA ALA A 34 18.65 84.27 -9.06
C ALA A 34 20.20 84.29 -9.00
N GLY A 35 20.84 84.05 -10.14
CA GLY A 35 22.21 84.42 -10.46
C GLY A 35 22.87 83.43 -11.44
N SER A 36 22.72 83.62 -12.77
CA SER A 36 23.59 84.12 -13.82
C SER A 36 25.03 83.54 -13.87
N GLY A 37 25.40 83.02 -15.01
CA GLY A 37 26.76 82.82 -15.44
C GLY A 37 26.92 81.90 -16.64
N ALA A 38 27.08 82.53 -17.84
CA ALA A 38 27.33 81.92 -19.08
C ALA A 38 28.75 81.34 -19.23
N ALA A 39 28.88 80.33 -20.09
CA ALA A 39 29.93 80.15 -21.13
C ALA A 39 29.73 78.77 -21.74
N GLU A 40 29.23 78.68 -22.91
CA GLU A 40 29.86 78.30 -24.16
C GLU A 40 31.01 77.30 -24.08
N HIS A 41 30.79 76.09 -24.57
CA HIS A 41 31.61 75.41 -25.59
C HIS A 41 30.94 74.11 -26.05
N ASP A 42 30.40 74.13 -27.23
CA ASP A 42 30.28 72.97 -28.12
C ASP A 42 31.68 72.65 -28.66
N PRO A 43 32.17 71.45 -28.89
CA PRO A 43 31.89 70.77 -30.12
C PRO A 43 31.92 69.21 -30.13
N LEU A 44 31.45 68.74 -31.27
CA LEU A 44 31.81 67.49 -31.92
C LEU A 44 31.00 66.25 -31.62
N ILE A 45 29.98 66.10 -32.43
CA ILE A 45 29.36 64.86 -32.84
C ILE A 45 30.38 63.99 -33.60
N PRO A 46 30.69 62.74 -33.18
CA PRO A 46 31.28 61.78 -34.09
C PRO A 46 30.16 61.03 -34.85
N GLU A 47 30.38 60.91 -36.13
CA GLU A 47 29.65 60.23 -37.19
C GLU A 47 29.02 58.94 -36.79
N ARG A 48 27.77 58.76 -37.20
CA ARG A 48 27.12 57.47 -37.32
C ARG A 48 27.92 56.58 -38.26
N VAL A 49 28.59 55.58 -37.68
CA VAL A 49 29.01 54.39 -38.42
C VAL A 49 27.79 53.53 -38.63
N ASP A 50 27.31 53.48 -39.85
CA ASP A 50 26.29 52.53 -40.31
C ASP A 50 26.87 51.14 -40.16
N ALA A 51 26.48 50.45 -39.02
CA ALA A 51 26.73 49.04 -38.83
C ALA A 51 25.80 48.26 -39.79
N ALA A 52 26.41 47.62 -40.77
CA ALA A 52 25.76 46.69 -41.67
C ALA A 52 24.92 45.67 -40.87
N PRO A 53 23.74 45.27 -41.37
CA PRO A 53 22.91 44.29 -40.70
C PRO A 53 23.66 42.97 -40.68
N ILE A 54 24.05 42.54 -39.48
CA ILE A 54 24.56 41.18 -39.24
C ILE A 54 23.41 40.23 -39.63
N ALA A 55 23.61 39.54 -40.76
CA ALA A 55 22.72 38.48 -41.21
C ALA A 55 22.54 37.47 -40.09
N ARG A 56 21.33 37.38 -39.54
CA ARG A 56 20.94 36.27 -38.66
C ARG A 56 21.02 34.99 -39.48
N PRO A 57 21.69 33.94 -38.97
CA PRO A 57 21.63 32.64 -39.63
C PRO A 57 20.20 32.13 -39.55
N ALA A 58 19.61 31.91 -40.74
CA ALA A 58 18.32 31.25 -40.88
C ALA A 58 18.47 29.76 -40.51
N SER A 59 18.24 29.43 -39.23
CA SER A 59 17.95 28.06 -38.77
C SER A 59 17.32 28.09 -37.38
N ASP A 60 16.21 28.82 -37.21
CA ASP A 60 15.31 28.64 -36.08
C ASP A 60 14.25 27.61 -36.46
N GLN A 61 14.66 26.33 -36.56
CA GLN A 61 13.77 25.20 -36.38
C GLN A 61 13.57 25.07 -34.88
N CYS A 62 12.37 25.34 -34.37
CA CYS A 62 11.79 25.05 -33.05
C CYS A 62 12.76 24.54 -31.96
N ALA A 63 13.71 25.35 -31.55
CA ALA A 63 14.50 25.04 -30.37
C ALA A 63 13.67 25.37 -29.12
N VAL A 64 13.20 24.33 -28.43
CA VAL A 64 12.52 24.45 -27.14
C VAL A 64 13.39 25.28 -26.19
N SER A 65 12.85 26.35 -25.60
CA SER A 65 13.64 27.21 -24.70
C SER A 65 14.18 26.44 -23.51
N PRO A 66 15.40 26.71 -23.03
CA PRO A 66 15.96 26.02 -21.85
C PRO A 66 15.08 26.08 -20.61
N ARG A 67 14.27 27.12 -20.46
CA ARG A 67 13.32 27.26 -19.34
C ARG A 67 12.17 26.24 -19.44
N ILE A 68 11.68 25.95 -20.65
CA ILE A 68 10.64 24.91 -20.86
C ILE A 68 11.24 23.54 -20.60
N ALA A 69 12.47 23.27 -21.05
CA ALA A 69 13.17 22.03 -20.78
C ALA A 69 13.33 21.76 -19.27
N ILE A 70 13.78 22.77 -18.50
CA ILE A 70 13.92 22.63 -17.04
C ILE A 70 12.58 22.33 -16.38
N ARG A 71 11.48 22.99 -16.76
CA ARG A 71 10.15 22.72 -16.23
C ARG A 71 9.67 21.31 -16.57
N ALA A 72 9.88 20.85 -17.80
CA ALA A 72 9.54 19.49 -18.21
C ALA A 72 10.34 18.44 -17.43
N ILE A 73 11.65 18.65 -17.24
CA ILE A 73 12.52 17.79 -16.44
C ILE A 73 12.01 17.72 -15.00
N VAL A 74 11.75 18.86 -14.35
CA VAL A 74 11.27 18.93 -12.97
C VAL A 74 9.91 18.24 -12.81
N PHE A 75 9.00 18.39 -13.76
CA PHE A 75 7.71 17.71 -13.78
C PHE A 75 7.86 16.19 -13.83
N VAL A 76 8.65 15.69 -14.79
CA VAL A 76 8.87 14.24 -14.96
C VAL A 76 9.62 13.65 -13.78
N VAL A 77 10.60 14.35 -13.22
CA VAL A 77 11.34 13.93 -12.03
C VAL A 77 10.42 13.85 -10.81
N GLY A 78 9.56 14.86 -10.62
CA GLY A 78 8.53 14.81 -9.56
C GLY A 78 7.62 13.59 -9.72
N SER A 79 7.13 13.35 -10.96
CA SER A 79 6.28 12.20 -11.27
C SER A 79 6.99 10.87 -11.01
N ALA A 80 8.23 10.71 -11.46
CA ALA A 80 9.01 9.51 -11.28
C ALA A 80 9.40 9.27 -9.81
N SER A 81 9.63 10.32 -9.03
CA SER A 81 10.02 10.21 -7.62
C SER A 81 8.92 9.56 -6.79
N LEU A 82 7.71 10.13 -6.77
CA LEU A 82 6.59 9.54 -6.02
C LEU A 82 6.01 8.29 -6.68
N GLY A 83 6.02 8.23 -8.03
CA GLY A 83 5.65 7.00 -8.73
C GLY A 83 6.55 5.83 -8.39
N ALA A 84 7.86 6.05 -8.27
CA ALA A 84 8.82 5.03 -7.85
C ALA A 84 8.64 4.63 -6.38
N GLU A 85 8.29 5.56 -5.50
CA GLU A 85 7.99 5.28 -4.08
C GLU A 85 6.81 4.32 -3.93
N ILE A 86 5.68 4.62 -4.58
CA ILE A 86 4.50 3.76 -4.59
C ILE A 86 4.84 2.38 -5.18
N THR A 87 5.59 2.38 -6.28
CA THR A 87 5.98 1.13 -6.96
C THR A 87 6.95 0.31 -6.11
N ALA A 88 7.85 0.95 -5.35
CA ALA A 88 8.77 0.28 -4.44
C ALA A 88 8.04 -0.42 -3.31
N ALA A 89 7.06 0.24 -2.68
CA ALA A 89 6.24 -0.38 -1.65
C ALA A 89 5.52 -1.63 -2.19
N ARG A 90 5.01 -1.58 -3.43
CA ARG A 90 4.39 -2.73 -4.10
C ARG A 90 5.39 -3.84 -4.44
N LEU A 91 6.59 -3.48 -4.87
CA LEU A 91 7.66 -4.44 -5.17
C LEU A 91 8.11 -5.22 -3.93
N LEU A 92 8.08 -4.57 -2.77
CA LEU A 92 8.48 -5.18 -1.49
C LEU A 92 7.37 -6.01 -0.85
N ALA A 93 6.10 -5.69 -1.13
CA ALA A 93 4.94 -6.34 -0.53
C ALA A 93 4.93 -7.88 -0.68
N PRO A 94 5.34 -8.49 -1.81
CA PRO A 94 5.43 -9.94 -1.95
C PRO A 94 6.48 -10.61 -1.05
N TYR A 95 7.39 -9.86 -0.42
CA TYR A 95 8.51 -10.41 0.37
C TYR A 95 8.44 -10.05 1.86
N PHE A 96 7.94 -8.87 2.18
CA PHE A 96 7.90 -8.34 3.55
C PHE A 96 6.49 -8.00 4.03
N GLY A 97 5.46 -8.28 3.20
CA GLY A 97 4.09 -7.86 3.47
C GLY A 97 3.87 -6.37 3.19
N ALA A 98 2.63 -5.92 3.40
CA ALA A 98 2.22 -4.52 3.19
C ALA A 98 1.87 -3.84 4.52
N SER A 99 2.70 -4.04 5.56
CA SER A 99 2.49 -3.48 6.89
C SER A 99 2.79 -1.99 6.94
N THR A 100 2.27 -1.33 7.98
CA THR A 100 2.59 0.05 8.31
C THR A 100 4.10 0.25 8.49
N ILE A 101 4.83 -0.76 9.00
CA ILE A 101 6.29 -0.73 9.17
C ILE A 101 7.01 -0.69 7.82
N VAL A 102 6.62 -1.54 6.88
CA VAL A 102 7.20 -1.55 5.52
C VAL A 102 6.94 -0.21 4.81
N TRP A 103 5.74 0.34 4.96
CA TRP A 103 5.40 1.67 4.46
C TRP A 103 6.25 2.76 5.12
N ALA A 104 6.39 2.75 6.46
CA ALA A 104 7.21 3.72 7.19
C ALA A 104 8.68 3.65 6.77
N ASN A 105 9.26 2.46 6.62
CA ASN A 105 10.64 2.27 6.14
C ASN A 105 10.83 2.81 4.73
N THR A 106 9.87 2.57 3.83
CA THR A 106 9.92 3.07 2.45
C THR A 106 9.88 4.59 2.42
N ILE A 107 8.89 5.20 3.08
CA ILE A 107 8.73 6.65 3.13
C ILE A 107 9.96 7.31 3.80
N ALA A 108 10.40 6.80 4.95
CA ALA A 108 11.55 7.36 5.67
C ALA A 108 12.83 7.31 4.84
N THR A 109 13.09 6.18 4.15
CA THR A 109 14.26 6.03 3.29
C THR A 109 14.21 6.95 2.08
N VAL A 110 13.04 7.08 1.43
CA VAL A 110 12.85 7.99 0.30
C VAL A 110 13.06 9.43 0.72
N LEU A 111 12.49 9.87 1.84
CA LEU A 111 12.66 11.23 2.37
C LEU A 111 14.13 11.51 2.75
N LEU A 112 14.81 10.55 3.35
CA LEU A 112 16.22 10.67 3.67
C LEU A 112 17.09 10.79 2.41
N ALA A 113 16.82 9.95 1.40
CA ALA A 113 17.51 9.96 0.13
C ALA A 113 17.28 11.29 -0.63
N LEU A 114 16.04 11.77 -0.68
CA LEU A 114 15.72 13.09 -1.27
C LEU A 114 16.44 14.22 -0.53
N SER A 115 16.45 14.21 0.80
CA SER A 115 17.11 15.24 1.61
C SER A 115 18.63 15.27 1.37
N ALA A 116 19.26 14.10 1.30
CA ALA A 116 20.67 13.98 0.93
C ALA A 116 20.91 14.46 -0.50
N GLY A 117 20.02 14.10 -1.42
CA GLY A 117 20.04 14.55 -2.80
C GLY A 117 19.95 16.06 -2.93
N TYR A 118 19.07 16.71 -2.17
CA TYR A 118 18.97 18.19 -2.14
C TYR A 118 20.28 18.84 -1.69
N ALA A 119 20.91 18.33 -0.63
CA ALA A 119 22.17 18.86 -0.15
C ALA A 119 23.33 18.69 -1.15
N ILE A 120 23.39 17.54 -1.82
CA ILE A 120 24.39 17.25 -2.85
C ILE A 120 24.12 18.10 -4.10
N GLY A 121 22.86 18.19 -4.52
CA GLY A 121 22.41 18.91 -5.71
C GLY A 121 22.73 20.38 -5.68
N GLY A 122 22.53 21.05 -4.54
CA GLY A 122 22.93 22.44 -4.35
C GLY A 122 24.42 22.64 -4.56
N ARG A 123 25.25 21.84 -3.89
CA ARG A 123 26.71 21.92 -4.03
C ARG A 123 27.21 21.63 -5.46
N LEU A 124 26.57 20.65 -6.12
CA LEU A 124 26.93 20.30 -7.50
C LEU A 124 26.56 21.41 -8.48
N ALA A 125 25.37 21.99 -8.32
CA ALA A 125 24.87 23.08 -9.15
C ALA A 125 25.74 24.35 -9.02
N ASP A 126 26.22 24.66 -7.82
CA ASP A 126 27.12 25.81 -7.59
C ASP A 126 28.49 25.63 -8.25
N ARG A 127 28.99 24.39 -8.29
CA ARG A 127 30.30 24.09 -8.87
C ARG A 127 30.26 24.01 -10.41
N ARG A 128 29.22 23.45 -11.00
CA ARG A 128 29.11 23.19 -12.44
C ARG A 128 27.68 23.38 -12.94
N PRO A 129 27.17 24.62 -13.03
CA PRO A 129 25.81 24.89 -13.48
C PRO A 129 25.69 24.68 -15.00
N SER A 130 25.22 23.50 -15.42
CA SER A 130 24.99 23.21 -16.83
C SER A 130 23.74 22.35 -17.04
N LEU A 131 22.98 22.61 -18.10
CA LEU A 131 21.81 21.79 -18.43
C LEU A 131 22.20 20.32 -18.73
N ALA A 132 23.34 20.13 -19.42
CA ALA A 132 23.87 18.78 -19.66
C ALA A 132 24.24 18.05 -18.38
N GLY A 133 24.77 18.76 -17.36
CA GLY A 133 25.03 18.19 -16.04
C GLY A 133 23.76 17.74 -15.32
N LEU A 134 22.71 18.58 -15.33
CA LEU A 134 21.40 18.23 -14.81
C LEU A 134 20.85 17.00 -15.52
N CYS A 135 20.85 16.99 -16.86
CA CYS A 135 20.36 15.88 -17.66
C CYS A 135 21.18 14.59 -17.45
N GLY A 136 22.49 14.72 -17.22
CA GLY A 136 23.36 13.58 -16.86
C GLY A 136 22.95 12.90 -15.55
N VAL A 137 22.61 13.68 -14.53
CA VAL A 137 22.09 13.16 -13.25
C VAL A 137 20.74 12.47 -13.46
N VAL A 138 19.82 13.08 -14.22
CA VAL A 138 18.51 12.48 -14.53
C VAL A 138 18.67 11.17 -15.30
N LEU A 139 19.58 11.14 -16.27
CA LEU A 139 19.86 9.95 -17.06
C LEU A 139 20.46 8.82 -16.22
N ALA A 140 21.37 9.15 -15.30
CA ALA A 140 21.91 8.19 -14.34
C ALA A 140 20.80 7.64 -13.42
N ALA A 141 19.91 8.49 -12.90
CA ALA A 141 18.75 8.06 -12.12
C ALA A 141 17.84 7.14 -12.93
N ALA A 142 17.59 7.47 -14.22
CA ALA A 142 16.79 6.64 -15.12
C ALA A 142 17.38 5.24 -15.31
N VAL A 143 18.69 5.13 -15.54
CA VAL A 143 19.38 3.84 -15.69
C VAL A 143 19.28 3.02 -14.39
N LEU A 144 19.57 3.64 -13.25
CA LEU A 144 19.48 2.94 -11.97
C LEU A 144 18.06 2.49 -11.67
N LEU A 145 17.06 3.33 -11.93
CA LEU A 145 15.65 2.99 -11.74
C LEU A 145 15.23 1.84 -12.67
N ALA A 146 15.74 1.79 -13.91
CA ALA A 146 15.48 0.70 -14.85
C ALA A 146 16.12 -0.63 -14.43
N VAL A 147 17.20 -0.60 -13.64
CA VAL A 147 17.87 -1.80 -13.12
C VAL A 147 17.14 -2.41 -11.93
N VAL A 148 16.44 -1.58 -11.12
CA VAL A 148 15.74 -2.01 -9.89
C VAL A 148 14.91 -3.28 -10.10
N PRO A 149 13.97 -3.37 -11.05
CA PRO A 149 13.11 -4.53 -11.19
C PRO A 149 13.85 -5.84 -11.48
N PHE A 150 15.02 -5.80 -12.09
CA PHE A 150 15.81 -6.99 -12.44
C PHE A 150 16.70 -7.49 -11.29
N VAL A 151 17.14 -6.57 -10.43
CA VAL A 151 17.98 -6.89 -9.26
C VAL A 151 17.13 -7.19 -8.03
N ALA A 152 15.90 -6.67 -7.99
CA ALA A 152 15.03 -6.79 -6.82
C ALA A 152 14.72 -8.24 -6.47
N ASP A 153 14.23 -9.05 -7.40
CA ASP A 153 13.80 -10.42 -7.11
C ASP A 153 14.93 -11.29 -6.52
N PRO A 154 16.11 -11.43 -7.14
CA PRO A 154 17.20 -12.22 -6.55
C PRO A 154 17.70 -11.64 -5.22
N PHE A 155 17.74 -10.30 -5.09
CA PHE A 155 18.15 -9.65 -3.85
C PHE A 155 17.13 -9.87 -2.71
N LEU A 156 15.83 -9.73 -3.00
CA LEU A 156 14.77 -9.90 -2.01
C LEU A 156 14.65 -11.36 -1.56
N LYS A 157 14.74 -12.33 -2.48
CA LYS A 157 14.80 -13.76 -2.15
C LYS A 157 16.01 -14.09 -1.24
N LEU A 158 17.17 -13.53 -1.56
CA LEU A 158 18.37 -13.69 -0.74
C LEU A 158 18.20 -13.05 0.64
N SER A 159 17.60 -11.85 0.69
CA SER A 159 17.35 -11.12 1.94
C SER A 159 16.39 -11.88 2.86
N VAL A 160 15.30 -12.40 2.33
CA VAL A 160 14.36 -13.24 3.08
C VAL A 160 15.03 -14.50 3.60
N LYS A 161 15.84 -15.18 2.76
CA LYS A 161 16.57 -16.38 3.15
C LYS A 161 17.64 -16.12 4.21
N ALA A 162 18.41 -15.04 4.07
CA ALA A 162 19.47 -14.65 5.01
C ALA A 162 18.90 -14.14 6.33
N LEU A 163 17.84 -13.35 6.29
CA LEU A 163 17.20 -12.73 7.46
C LEU A 163 16.20 -13.66 8.13
N GLY A 164 15.64 -14.64 7.41
CA GLY A 164 14.85 -15.72 8.00
C GLY A 164 15.66 -16.58 8.98
N SER A 165 16.99 -16.68 8.78
CA SER A 165 17.92 -17.30 9.72
C SER A 165 18.37 -16.36 10.87
N LEU A 166 18.25 -15.04 10.67
CA LEU A 166 18.70 -14.01 11.61
C LEU A 166 17.56 -13.29 12.35
N SER A 167 16.33 -13.76 12.18
CA SER A 167 15.16 -13.32 12.96
C SER A 167 14.91 -11.80 13.08
N VAL A 168 15.51 -10.98 12.25
CA VAL A 168 15.35 -9.51 12.30
C VAL A 168 14.23 -9.03 11.37
N GLY A 169 13.35 -9.97 10.97
CA GLY A 169 12.01 -9.74 10.44
C GLY A 169 11.83 -8.68 9.36
N GLY A 170 10.58 -8.35 9.15
CA GLY A 170 10.13 -7.40 8.12
C GLY A 170 10.72 -5.99 8.25
N PHE A 171 11.04 -5.51 9.47
CA PHE A 171 11.61 -4.17 9.66
C PHE A 171 12.99 -4.02 9.02
N ALA A 172 13.98 -4.79 9.47
CA ALA A 172 15.35 -4.62 8.98
C ALA A 172 15.53 -5.13 7.54
N GLY A 173 14.78 -6.18 7.17
CA GLY A 173 14.78 -6.69 5.80
C GLY A 173 14.21 -5.69 4.80
N SER A 174 13.05 -5.11 5.09
CA SER A 174 12.45 -4.09 4.23
C SER A 174 13.29 -2.80 4.22
N LEU A 175 13.82 -2.36 5.37
CA LEU A 175 14.71 -1.20 5.44
C LEU A 175 15.96 -1.40 4.58
N ALA A 176 16.66 -2.53 4.73
CA ALA A 176 17.84 -2.85 3.93
C ALA A 176 17.50 -2.93 2.44
N ALA A 177 16.37 -3.53 2.09
CA ALA A 177 15.91 -3.63 0.72
C ALA A 177 15.65 -2.27 0.07
N VAL A 178 14.96 -1.37 0.76
CA VAL A 178 14.70 -0.01 0.25
C VAL A 178 16.00 0.79 0.14
N LEU A 179 16.88 0.69 1.13
CA LEU A 179 18.19 1.37 1.10
C LEU A 179 19.05 0.92 -0.09
N VAL A 180 19.09 -0.37 -0.38
CA VAL A 180 19.93 -0.89 -1.48
C VAL A 180 19.29 -0.64 -2.85
N LEU A 181 17.99 -0.89 -2.98
CA LEU A 181 17.32 -0.86 -4.29
C LEU A 181 16.87 0.55 -4.69
N VAL A 182 16.41 1.36 -3.76
CA VAL A 182 15.65 2.58 -4.06
C VAL A 182 16.38 3.86 -3.64
N ALA A 183 17.17 3.82 -2.55
CA ALA A 183 17.75 5.04 -2.02
C ALA A 183 18.68 5.77 -3.00
N VAL A 184 19.52 5.05 -3.76
CA VAL A 184 20.47 5.68 -4.70
C VAL A 184 19.76 6.35 -5.88
N PRO A 185 18.86 5.68 -6.63
CA PRO A 185 18.13 6.35 -7.71
C PRO A 185 17.30 7.54 -7.20
N VAL A 186 16.63 7.44 -6.04
CA VAL A 186 15.85 8.52 -5.45
C VAL A 186 16.72 9.69 -5.00
N LEU A 187 17.90 9.43 -4.43
CA LEU A 187 18.88 10.46 -4.10
C LEU A 187 19.24 11.30 -5.35
N LEU A 188 19.49 10.64 -6.48
CA LEU A 188 19.78 11.34 -7.73
C LEU A 188 18.58 12.17 -8.22
N LEU A 189 17.34 11.69 -8.04
CA LEU A 189 16.14 12.49 -8.33
C LEU A 189 16.06 13.72 -7.42
N GLY A 190 16.45 13.59 -6.16
CA GLY A 190 16.55 14.71 -5.21
C GLY A 190 17.55 15.79 -5.64
N VAL A 191 18.66 15.42 -6.28
CA VAL A 191 19.65 16.39 -6.82
C VAL A 191 19.01 17.40 -7.77
N VAL A 192 17.95 17.01 -8.48
CA VAL A 192 17.37 17.79 -9.58
C VAL A 192 16.75 19.10 -9.13
N ALA A 193 16.01 19.13 -8.03
CA ALA A 193 15.27 20.31 -7.59
C ALA A 193 16.18 21.53 -7.32
N PRO A 194 17.23 21.45 -6.45
CA PRO A 194 18.13 22.58 -6.24
C PRO A 194 18.97 22.90 -7.46
N TYR A 195 19.33 21.88 -8.26
CA TYR A 195 20.08 22.10 -9.50
C TYR A 195 19.23 22.86 -10.54
N ALA A 196 17.98 22.48 -10.74
CA ALA A 196 17.05 23.17 -11.64
C ALA A 196 16.79 24.61 -11.19
N ASN A 197 16.61 24.82 -9.87
CA ASN A 197 16.49 26.16 -9.30
C ASN A 197 17.71 27.03 -9.64
N ARG A 198 18.93 26.51 -9.46
CA ARG A 198 20.17 27.25 -9.75
C ARG A 198 20.27 27.62 -11.24
N LEU A 199 19.85 26.75 -12.14
CA LEU A 199 19.86 27.00 -13.59
C LEU A 199 18.78 27.98 -14.03
N ALA A 200 17.63 28.00 -13.38
CA ALA A 200 16.50 28.85 -13.75
C ALA A 200 16.60 30.27 -13.18
N LEU A 201 17.37 30.46 -12.08
CA LEU A 201 17.56 31.77 -11.46
C LEU A 201 18.48 32.67 -12.27
N GLY A 202 17.91 33.73 -12.86
CA GLY A 202 18.66 34.80 -13.51
C GLY A 202 19.06 35.93 -12.55
N HIS A 203 18.12 36.40 -11.73
CA HIS A 203 18.31 37.46 -10.75
C HIS A 203 17.71 37.12 -9.41
N VAL A 204 18.32 37.57 -8.32
CA VAL A 204 17.86 37.34 -6.95
C VAL A 204 16.44 37.88 -6.71
N ARG A 205 16.03 38.95 -7.36
CA ARG A 205 14.69 39.54 -7.26
C ARG A 205 13.56 38.61 -7.75
N GLU A 206 13.86 37.67 -8.63
CA GLU A 206 12.91 36.71 -9.19
C GLU A 206 12.92 35.36 -8.46
N ALA A 207 13.77 35.21 -7.44
CA ALA A 207 14.00 33.93 -6.78
C ALA A 207 12.72 33.30 -6.24
N GLY A 208 11.84 34.07 -5.60
CA GLY A 208 10.57 33.58 -5.07
C GLY A 208 9.64 33.03 -6.16
N THR A 209 9.45 33.78 -7.23
CA THR A 209 8.56 33.41 -8.35
C THR A 209 9.10 32.19 -9.12
N VAL A 210 10.39 32.16 -9.41
CA VAL A 210 11.02 31.06 -10.15
C VAL A 210 11.01 29.78 -9.32
N THR A 211 11.45 29.86 -8.08
CA THR A 211 11.49 28.71 -7.16
C THR A 211 10.09 28.19 -6.86
N GLY A 212 9.15 29.08 -6.52
CA GLY A 212 7.74 28.72 -6.31
C GLY A 212 7.11 28.05 -7.53
N GLY A 213 7.39 28.60 -8.75
CA GLY A 213 6.93 28.01 -9.99
C GLY A 213 7.49 26.61 -10.27
N LEU A 214 8.79 26.37 -9.98
CA LEU A 214 9.39 25.04 -10.12
C LEU A 214 8.86 24.06 -9.09
N TYR A 215 8.65 24.47 -7.83
CA TYR A 215 8.03 23.61 -6.82
C TYR A 215 6.58 23.25 -7.20
N ALA A 216 5.79 24.21 -7.69
CA ALA A 216 4.42 23.93 -8.15
C ALA A 216 4.40 22.88 -9.28
N VAL A 217 5.31 23.02 -10.27
CA VAL A 217 5.45 22.07 -11.38
C VAL A 217 5.91 20.70 -10.87
N SER A 218 6.88 20.64 -9.95
CA SER A 218 7.34 19.39 -9.33
C SER A 218 6.22 18.69 -8.58
N THR A 219 5.46 19.44 -7.78
CA THR A 219 4.33 18.89 -6.99
C THR A 219 3.22 18.38 -7.90
N ALA A 220 2.90 19.10 -8.98
CA ALA A 220 1.93 18.63 -9.98
C ALA A 220 2.40 17.33 -10.65
N GLY A 221 3.70 17.24 -10.98
CA GLY A 221 4.30 15.99 -11.46
C GLY A 221 4.18 14.86 -10.44
N SER A 222 4.54 15.12 -9.19
CA SER A 222 4.45 14.14 -8.09
C SER A 222 3.03 13.61 -7.90
N LEU A 223 2.04 14.50 -7.92
CA LEU A 223 0.63 14.13 -7.83
C LEU A 223 0.22 13.23 -8.99
N LEU A 224 0.57 13.61 -10.21
CA LEU A 224 0.30 12.78 -11.39
C LEU A 224 0.99 11.42 -11.28
N GLY A 225 2.26 11.37 -10.89
CA GLY A 225 3.03 10.14 -10.75
C GLY A 225 2.43 9.17 -9.74
N THR A 226 1.96 9.69 -8.61
CA THR A 226 1.28 8.90 -7.57
C THR A 226 0.02 8.23 -8.11
N PHE A 227 -0.90 9.00 -8.71
CA PHE A 227 -2.14 8.44 -9.25
C PHE A 227 -1.89 7.55 -10.47
N LEU A 228 -0.96 7.93 -11.36
CA LEU A 228 -0.59 7.14 -12.52
C LEU A 228 -0.02 5.78 -12.12
N ALA A 229 0.87 5.74 -11.14
CA ALA A 229 1.42 4.50 -10.61
C ALA A 229 0.33 3.63 -9.97
N ALA A 230 -0.40 4.19 -8.98
CA ALA A 230 -1.32 3.43 -8.16
C ALA A 230 -2.56 2.94 -8.91
N LEU A 231 -3.18 3.81 -9.74
CA LEU A 231 -4.48 3.55 -10.34
C LEU A 231 -4.40 2.99 -11.77
N LEU A 232 -3.29 3.19 -12.47
CA LEU A 232 -3.19 2.78 -13.87
C LEU A 232 -2.01 1.83 -14.13
N LEU A 233 -0.77 2.24 -13.85
CA LEU A 233 0.39 1.46 -14.29
C LEU A 233 0.52 0.15 -13.54
N ILE A 234 0.49 0.16 -12.21
CA ILE A 234 0.61 -1.08 -11.43
C ILE A 234 -0.50 -2.08 -11.79
N PRO A 235 -1.80 -1.71 -11.80
CA PRO A 235 -2.86 -2.65 -12.17
C PRO A 235 -2.81 -3.16 -13.63
N VAL A 236 -2.30 -2.34 -14.57
CA VAL A 236 -2.34 -2.70 -16.00
C VAL A 236 -1.06 -3.40 -16.46
N VAL A 237 0.11 -2.92 -16.04
CA VAL A 237 1.40 -3.42 -16.53
C VAL A 237 2.29 -4.07 -15.47
N GLY A 238 1.89 -3.97 -14.19
CA GLY A 238 2.62 -4.53 -13.05
C GLY A 238 3.75 -3.63 -12.54
N SER A 239 4.23 -3.92 -11.33
CA SER A 239 5.25 -3.10 -10.64
C SER A 239 6.58 -3.04 -11.40
N HIS A 240 7.02 -4.14 -12.01
CA HIS A 240 8.27 -4.19 -12.77
C HIS A 240 8.27 -3.23 -13.97
N ARG A 241 7.20 -3.27 -14.79
CA ARG A 241 7.09 -2.38 -15.95
C ARG A 241 6.83 -0.95 -15.55
N THR A 242 6.19 -0.70 -14.41
CA THR A 242 5.97 0.65 -13.88
C THR A 242 7.30 1.37 -13.61
N PHE A 243 8.28 0.69 -13.00
CA PHE A 243 9.64 1.25 -12.86
C PHE A 243 10.25 1.60 -14.22
N LEU A 244 10.11 0.72 -15.22
CA LEU A 244 10.65 0.96 -16.57
C LEU A 244 9.96 2.12 -17.29
N VAL A 245 8.65 2.32 -17.10
CA VAL A 245 7.89 3.44 -17.65
C VAL A 245 8.42 4.77 -17.09
N PHE A 246 8.59 4.87 -15.76
CA PHE A 246 9.15 6.08 -15.16
C PHE A 246 10.61 6.29 -15.56
N ALA A 247 11.41 5.24 -15.61
CA ALA A 247 12.79 5.31 -16.11
C ALA A 247 12.87 5.78 -17.56
N LEU A 248 11.98 5.28 -18.43
CA LEU A 248 11.88 5.69 -19.81
C LEU A 248 11.48 7.18 -19.94
N ALA A 249 10.49 7.62 -19.16
CA ALA A 249 10.09 9.03 -19.15
C ALA A 249 11.23 9.96 -18.74
N LEU A 250 11.99 9.59 -17.69
CA LEU A 250 13.20 10.31 -17.27
C LEU A 250 14.26 10.35 -18.38
N ALA A 251 14.52 9.22 -19.02
CA ALA A 251 15.50 9.13 -20.09
C ALA A 251 15.09 9.96 -21.33
N LEU A 252 13.81 9.92 -21.70
CA LEU A 252 13.28 10.68 -22.86
C LEU A 252 13.36 12.19 -22.64
N VAL A 253 13.11 12.68 -21.42
CA VAL A 253 13.16 14.12 -21.15
C VAL A 253 14.60 14.63 -21.05
N ALA A 254 15.57 13.80 -20.64
CA ALA A 254 16.96 14.19 -20.40
C ALA A 254 17.90 13.95 -21.58
N ALA A 255 17.78 12.82 -22.29
CA ALA A 255 18.72 12.43 -23.34
C ALA A 255 18.90 13.44 -24.47
N PRO A 256 17.86 14.15 -24.96
CA PRO A 256 18.03 15.15 -26.06
C PRO A 256 18.98 16.30 -25.70
N TRP A 257 19.12 16.63 -24.42
CA TRP A 257 19.92 17.76 -23.93
C TRP A 257 21.37 17.39 -23.56
N MET A 258 21.77 16.13 -23.79
CA MET A 258 23.14 15.66 -23.52
C MET A 258 24.15 16.05 -24.60
N GLY A 259 23.72 16.70 -25.69
CA GLY A 259 24.59 17.19 -26.74
C GLY A 259 25.17 16.14 -27.69
N ALA A 260 24.96 14.85 -27.44
CA ALA A 260 25.45 13.79 -28.33
C ALA A 260 24.37 12.71 -28.55
N LYS A 261 24.12 12.34 -29.82
CA LYS A 261 23.11 11.36 -30.23
C LYS A 261 23.31 9.98 -29.58
N ARG A 262 24.53 9.64 -29.13
CA ARG A 262 24.81 8.38 -28.40
C ARG A 262 23.99 8.21 -27.15
N PHE A 263 23.57 9.29 -26.49
CA PHE A 263 22.74 9.20 -25.27
C PHE A 263 21.29 8.76 -25.54
N LEU A 264 20.83 8.81 -26.79
CA LEU A 264 19.52 8.26 -27.19
C LEU A 264 19.47 6.73 -27.11
N ILE A 265 20.63 6.06 -26.98
CA ILE A 265 20.68 4.61 -26.75
C ILE A 265 20.05 4.23 -25.39
N VAL A 266 20.09 5.14 -24.41
CA VAL A 266 19.54 4.87 -23.07
C VAL A 266 18.00 4.74 -23.10
N PRO A 267 17.22 5.72 -23.57
CA PRO A 267 15.78 5.52 -23.70
C PRO A 267 15.42 4.37 -24.66
N ALA A 268 16.17 4.15 -25.73
CA ALA A 268 15.95 2.99 -26.62
C ALA A 268 16.17 1.66 -25.91
N GLY A 269 17.24 1.54 -25.11
CA GLY A 269 17.52 0.36 -24.30
C GLY A 269 16.44 0.11 -23.23
N ILE A 270 16.06 1.16 -22.49
CA ILE A 270 14.99 1.04 -21.48
C ILE A 270 13.64 0.67 -22.14
N GLY A 271 13.34 1.26 -23.31
CA GLY A 271 12.16 0.91 -24.09
C GLY A 271 12.15 -0.56 -24.52
N ALA A 272 13.31 -1.11 -24.90
CA ALA A 272 13.44 -2.53 -25.23
C ALA A 272 13.20 -3.44 -24.01
N LEU A 273 13.62 -3.02 -22.80
CA LEU A 273 13.40 -3.80 -21.57
C LEU A 273 11.90 -3.96 -21.22
N LEU A 274 11.02 -3.06 -21.69
CA LEU A 274 9.56 -3.17 -21.47
C LEU A 274 8.95 -4.41 -22.14
N PHE A 275 9.60 -4.95 -23.17
CA PHE A 275 9.14 -6.15 -23.87
C PHE A 275 9.64 -7.45 -23.26
N LEU A 276 10.55 -7.39 -22.29
CA LEU A 276 10.98 -8.57 -21.56
C LEU A 276 9.86 -9.04 -20.61
N PRO A 277 9.66 -10.36 -20.47
CA PRO A 277 8.74 -10.88 -19.46
C PRO A 277 9.26 -10.49 -18.07
N PRO A 278 8.36 -10.05 -17.15
CA PRO A 278 8.76 -9.81 -15.78
C PRO A 278 9.23 -11.11 -15.13
N PRO A 279 10.24 -11.07 -14.24
CA PRO A 279 10.64 -12.24 -13.47
C PRO A 279 9.47 -12.71 -12.61
N GLY A 280 9.35 -14.03 -12.43
CA GLY A 280 8.30 -14.62 -11.58
C GLY A 280 8.49 -14.23 -10.12
N VAL A 281 7.41 -13.85 -9.45
CA VAL A 281 7.39 -13.46 -8.03
C VAL A 281 7.09 -14.68 -7.17
N GLY A 282 7.78 -14.82 -6.05
CA GLY A 282 7.56 -15.86 -5.04
C GLY A 282 8.48 -17.10 -5.19
N SER A 283 8.41 -17.99 -4.20
CA SER A 283 9.20 -19.22 -4.16
C SER A 283 8.59 -20.31 -5.06
N ASP A 284 9.43 -21.12 -5.66
CA ASP A 284 8.97 -22.31 -6.38
C ASP A 284 8.40 -23.33 -5.38
N VAL A 285 7.23 -23.88 -5.72
CA VAL A 285 6.59 -24.96 -4.94
C VAL A 285 6.86 -26.27 -5.68
N ALA A 286 7.52 -27.21 -5.00
CA ALA A 286 7.87 -28.48 -5.61
C ALA A 286 6.62 -29.24 -6.11
N GLY A 287 6.64 -29.70 -7.34
CA GLY A 287 5.55 -30.45 -7.96
C GLY A 287 4.35 -29.60 -8.43
N ALA A 288 4.44 -28.28 -8.34
CA ALA A 288 3.40 -27.39 -8.84
C ALA A 288 3.89 -26.51 -10.00
N SER A 289 3.00 -26.15 -10.88
CA SER A 289 3.22 -25.18 -11.95
C SER A 289 2.33 -23.95 -11.75
N VAL A 290 2.85 -22.75 -12.05
CA VAL A 290 2.05 -21.52 -12.04
C VAL A 290 1.21 -21.49 -13.32
N ILE A 291 -0.12 -21.58 -13.17
CA ILE A 291 -1.07 -21.53 -14.30
C ILE A 291 -1.70 -20.16 -14.51
N TYR A 292 -1.61 -19.30 -13.50
CA TYR A 292 -2.04 -17.91 -13.55
C TYR A 292 -1.27 -17.06 -12.55
N ALA A 293 -0.95 -15.84 -12.93
CA ALA A 293 -0.37 -14.85 -12.02
C ALA A 293 -0.76 -13.45 -12.48
N ALA A 294 -1.12 -12.58 -11.55
CA ALA A 294 -1.47 -11.19 -11.81
C ALA A 294 -1.15 -10.29 -10.60
N GLU A 295 -0.79 -9.04 -10.87
CA GLU A 295 -0.86 -7.97 -9.88
C GLU A 295 -2.26 -7.36 -9.93
N THR A 296 -2.90 -7.25 -8.76
CA THR A 296 -4.19 -6.58 -8.58
C THR A 296 -3.97 -5.21 -7.92
N PRO A 297 -4.97 -4.35 -7.81
CA PRO A 297 -4.85 -3.13 -7.03
C PRO A 297 -4.47 -3.35 -5.56
N TYR A 298 -4.70 -4.56 -5.02
CA TYR A 298 -4.51 -4.88 -3.61
C TYR A 298 -3.25 -5.71 -3.35
N GLN A 299 -2.93 -6.70 -4.22
CA GLN A 299 -1.91 -7.70 -3.97
C GLN A 299 -1.44 -8.42 -5.24
N TYR A 300 -0.34 -9.15 -5.15
CA TYR A 300 0.04 -10.12 -6.17
C TYR A 300 -0.67 -11.44 -5.91
N ALA A 301 -1.31 -12.02 -6.92
CA ALA A 301 -2.00 -13.30 -6.84
C ALA A 301 -1.44 -14.29 -7.85
N ARG A 302 -1.25 -15.55 -7.44
CA ARG A 302 -0.88 -16.63 -8.34
C ARG A 302 -1.67 -17.90 -8.04
N VAL A 303 -1.97 -18.65 -9.09
CA VAL A 303 -2.61 -19.96 -9.01
C VAL A 303 -1.59 -21.01 -9.35
N LEU A 304 -1.35 -21.92 -8.41
CA LEU A 304 -0.53 -23.10 -8.60
C LEU A 304 -1.41 -24.29 -8.95
N GLN A 305 -0.94 -25.16 -9.85
CA GLN A 305 -1.59 -26.42 -10.18
C GLN A 305 -0.61 -27.55 -10.02
N PHE A 306 -1.03 -28.60 -9.30
CA PHE A 306 -0.31 -29.85 -9.12
C PHE A 306 -0.72 -30.87 -10.18
N ALA A 307 0.11 -31.91 -10.35
CA ALA A 307 -0.17 -33.02 -11.28
C ALA A 307 -1.48 -33.75 -10.94
N SER A 308 -1.92 -33.74 -9.67
CA SER A 308 -3.19 -34.27 -9.21
C SER A 308 -4.42 -33.49 -9.72
N GLY A 309 -4.22 -32.28 -10.24
CA GLY A 309 -5.29 -31.33 -10.54
C GLY A 309 -5.68 -30.43 -9.37
N GLU A 310 -5.08 -30.62 -8.21
CA GLU A 310 -5.22 -29.72 -7.06
C GLU A 310 -4.69 -28.33 -7.42
N ARG A 311 -5.34 -27.28 -6.93
CA ARG A 311 -4.95 -25.89 -7.17
C ARG A 311 -4.92 -25.10 -5.88
N TRP A 312 -3.86 -24.32 -5.72
CA TRP A 312 -3.70 -23.40 -4.61
C TRP A 312 -3.69 -21.96 -5.09
N LEU A 313 -4.41 -21.10 -4.40
CA LEU A 313 -4.25 -19.66 -4.50
C LEU A 313 -3.20 -19.23 -3.49
N GLN A 314 -2.15 -18.57 -3.95
CA GLN A 314 -1.17 -17.92 -3.11
C GLN A 314 -1.17 -16.42 -3.38
N LEU A 315 -1.02 -15.63 -2.33
CA LEU A 315 -0.98 -14.18 -2.37
C LEU A 315 0.40 -13.69 -1.92
N ASN A 316 0.84 -12.57 -2.47
CA ASN A 316 2.07 -11.88 -2.14
C ASN A 316 3.31 -12.82 -2.11
N GLU A 317 3.95 -13.00 -0.95
CA GLU A 317 5.16 -13.79 -0.74
C GLU A 317 4.99 -15.30 -1.03
N GLY A 318 3.74 -15.77 -1.15
CA GLY A 318 3.45 -17.16 -1.50
C GLY A 318 3.76 -18.17 -0.40
N VAL A 319 3.87 -17.73 0.87
CA VAL A 319 4.13 -18.62 2.01
C VAL A 319 2.84 -19.35 2.43
N ALA A 320 1.70 -18.65 2.42
CA ALA A 320 0.43 -19.24 2.78
C ALA A 320 -0.44 -19.57 1.57
N VAL A 321 -1.31 -20.57 1.75
CA VAL A 321 -2.38 -20.91 0.82
C VAL A 321 -3.65 -20.22 1.27
N HIS A 322 -4.25 -19.41 0.39
CA HIS A 322 -5.47 -18.63 0.66
C HIS A 322 -6.73 -19.28 0.13
N SER A 323 -6.61 -20.19 -0.81
CA SER A 323 -7.70 -21.07 -1.27
C SER A 323 -7.12 -22.37 -1.79
N ASP A 324 -7.82 -23.46 -1.50
CA ASP A 324 -7.48 -24.82 -1.93
C ASP A 324 -8.66 -25.40 -2.71
N TYR A 325 -8.37 -25.87 -3.93
CA TYR A 325 -9.30 -26.55 -4.79
C TYR A 325 -8.83 -27.97 -5.06
N ARG A 326 -9.66 -28.94 -4.69
CA ARG A 326 -9.48 -30.36 -5.03
C ARG A 326 -10.60 -30.83 -5.95
N PRO A 327 -10.29 -31.35 -7.14
CA PRO A 327 -11.33 -31.81 -8.08
C PRO A 327 -12.10 -33.03 -7.57
N TRP A 328 -11.52 -33.82 -6.65
CA TRP A 328 -12.13 -35.03 -6.07
C TRP A 328 -12.82 -34.79 -4.72
N SER A 329 -12.69 -33.62 -4.11
CA SER A 329 -13.23 -33.35 -2.76
C SER A 329 -13.63 -31.89 -2.61
N TYR A 330 -14.66 -31.66 -1.80
CA TYR A 330 -15.03 -30.33 -1.30
C TYR A 330 -14.43 -30.05 0.08
N LEU A 331 -13.85 -31.08 0.74
CA LEU A 331 -13.06 -30.94 1.95
C LEU A 331 -11.56 -30.89 1.57
N THR A 332 -10.85 -29.99 2.22
CA THR A 332 -9.44 -29.69 1.97
C THR A 332 -8.52 -30.34 3.01
N GLY A 333 -9.05 -30.73 4.17
CA GLY A 333 -8.25 -31.13 5.33
C GLY A 333 -7.62 -29.95 6.06
N GLY A 334 -7.94 -28.70 5.64
CA GLY A 334 -7.51 -27.46 6.29
C GLY A 334 -8.61 -26.84 7.15
N TYR A 335 -8.30 -25.73 7.80
CA TYR A 335 -9.22 -25.02 8.69
C TYR A 335 -10.54 -24.57 8.02
N TRP A 336 -10.54 -24.44 6.69
CA TRP A 336 -11.75 -24.06 5.92
C TRP A 336 -12.89 -25.06 6.10
N ASP A 337 -12.55 -26.34 6.33
CA ASP A 337 -13.55 -27.39 6.50
C ASP A 337 -14.31 -27.19 7.81
N ASP A 338 -13.64 -26.71 8.87
CA ASP A 338 -14.20 -26.54 10.20
C ASP A 338 -15.32 -25.49 10.23
N PHE A 339 -15.31 -24.53 9.31
CA PHE A 339 -16.43 -23.59 9.12
C PHE A 339 -17.76 -24.29 8.76
N LEU A 340 -17.73 -25.52 8.24
CA LEU A 340 -18.93 -26.28 7.91
C LEU A 340 -19.65 -26.85 9.16
N VAL A 341 -18.91 -27.13 10.23
CA VAL A 341 -19.45 -27.82 11.41
C VAL A 341 -19.48 -26.95 12.67
N LEU A 342 -18.57 -26.01 12.82
CA LEU A 342 -18.51 -25.11 13.99
C LEU A 342 -19.82 -24.33 14.24
N PRO A 343 -20.56 -23.84 13.23
CA PRO A 343 -21.85 -23.19 13.46
C PRO A 343 -22.89 -24.08 14.15
N LEU A 344 -22.76 -25.40 14.02
CA LEU A 344 -23.66 -26.37 14.63
C LEU A 344 -23.56 -26.40 16.15
N ALA A 345 -22.48 -25.85 16.73
CA ALA A 345 -22.34 -25.70 18.20
C ALA A 345 -23.34 -24.67 18.77
N GLY A 346 -23.84 -23.74 17.94
CA GLY A 346 -24.88 -22.79 18.31
C GLY A 346 -26.29 -23.40 18.33
N PRO A 347 -27.25 -22.74 18.99
CA PRO A 347 -28.62 -23.27 19.13
C PRO A 347 -29.44 -23.26 17.83
N ARG A 348 -28.93 -22.64 16.77
CA ARG A 348 -29.64 -22.57 15.47
C ARG A 348 -29.48 -23.82 14.61
N GLY A 349 -28.49 -24.70 14.94
CA GLY A 349 -28.16 -25.90 14.17
C GLY A 349 -27.66 -25.53 12.76
N VAL A 350 -28.17 -26.20 11.72
CA VAL A 350 -27.72 -25.99 10.33
C VAL A 350 -28.05 -24.58 9.85
N PRO A 351 -27.01 -23.78 9.48
CA PRO A 351 -27.24 -22.41 9.02
C PRO A 351 -28.00 -22.35 7.70
N ARG A 352 -28.94 -21.42 7.62
CA ARG A 352 -29.72 -21.14 6.38
C ARG A 352 -29.21 -19.90 5.64
N ARG A 353 -28.54 -19.00 6.34
CA ARG A 353 -27.91 -17.82 5.74
C ARG A 353 -26.61 -17.50 6.45
N ILE A 354 -25.53 -17.45 5.70
CA ILE A 354 -24.21 -17.13 6.19
C ILE A 354 -23.62 -15.94 5.44
N ALA A 355 -22.72 -15.22 6.11
CA ALA A 355 -21.82 -14.27 5.46
C ALA A 355 -20.39 -14.77 5.62
N ILE A 356 -19.58 -14.67 4.56
CA ILE A 356 -18.14 -14.92 4.57
C ILE A 356 -17.47 -13.57 4.29
N LEU A 357 -16.72 -13.06 5.26
CA LEU A 357 -15.98 -11.81 5.17
C LEU A 357 -14.50 -12.15 4.91
N GLY A 358 -14.09 -12.01 3.64
CA GLY A 358 -12.85 -12.55 3.10
C GLY A 358 -13.06 -13.96 2.53
N ASP A 359 -13.38 -14.05 1.24
CA ASP A 359 -13.68 -15.34 0.57
C ASP A 359 -12.52 -15.82 -0.31
N ALA A 360 -11.56 -14.93 -0.62
CA ALA A 360 -10.45 -15.20 -1.53
C ALA A 360 -10.94 -15.81 -2.87
N ALA A 361 -10.54 -17.06 -3.20
CA ALA A 361 -11.05 -17.76 -4.37
C ALA A 361 -12.19 -18.74 -4.04
N GLY A 362 -12.78 -18.67 -2.84
CA GLY A 362 -14.07 -19.31 -2.54
C GLY A 362 -14.02 -20.73 -2.00
N THR A 363 -12.99 -21.14 -1.30
CA THR A 363 -12.90 -22.50 -0.73
C THR A 363 -14.09 -22.81 0.17
N VAL A 364 -14.40 -21.95 1.14
CA VAL A 364 -15.52 -22.13 2.07
C VAL A 364 -16.85 -22.00 1.35
N ALA A 365 -17.02 -20.99 0.49
CA ALA A 365 -18.26 -20.76 -0.25
C ALA A 365 -18.63 -21.94 -1.16
N ARG A 366 -17.63 -22.52 -1.84
CA ARG A 366 -17.79 -23.71 -2.68
C ARG A 366 -18.22 -24.93 -1.86
N ALA A 367 -17.58 -25.16 -0.71
CA ALA A 367 -17.90 -26.26 0.17
C ALA A 367 -19.32 -26.12 0.76
N TYR A 368 -19.72 -24.90 1.17
CA TYR A 368 -21.09 -24.61 1.60
C TYR A 368 -22.12 -24.91 0.52
N GLY A 369 -21.87 -24.49 -0.72
CA GLY A 369 -22.76 -24.78 -1.86
C GLY A 369 -23.00 -26.27 -2.06
N HIS A 370 -22.00 -27.12 -1.78
CA HIS A 370 -22.10 -28.57 -1.90
C HIS A 370 -22.80 -29.23 -0.70
N TYR A 371 -22.36 -28.90 0.52
CA TYR A 371 -22.84 -29.57 1.73
C TYR A 371 -24.18 -29.02 2.21
N PHE A 372 -24.44 -27.73 2.00
CA PHE A 372 -25.64 -27.01 2.43
C PHE A 372 -26.31 -26.26 1.26
N PRO A 373 -26.78 -26.97 0.21
CA PRO A 373 -27.25 -26.33 -1.03
C PRO A 373 -28.49 -25.43 -0.85
N ARG A 374 -29.17 -25.52 0.31
CA ARG A 374 -30.30 -24.65 0.66
C ARG A 374 -29.87 -23.40 1.43
N ALA A 375 -28.63 -23.33 1.88
CA ALA A 375 -28.10 -22.16 2.57
C ALA A 375 -27.80 -21.05 1.57
N ARG A 376 -28.22 -19.84 1.90
CA ARG A 376 -27.77 -18.64 1.18
C ARG A 376 -26.39 -18.24 1.70
N VAL A 377 -25.44 -18.11 0.80
CA VAL A 377 -24.07 -17.69 1.09
C VAL A 377 -23.86 -16.30 0.49
N ASP A 378 -23.69 -15.30 1.32
CA ASP A 378 -23.25 -13.96 0.94
C ASP A 378 -21.72 -13.89 1.19
N ALA A 379 -20.91 -14.00 0.12
CA ALA A 379 -19.45 -14.02 0.19
C ALA A 379 -18.90 -12.67 -0.28
N VAL A 380 -18.07 -12.05 0.57
CA VAL A 380 -17.55 -10.70 0.38
C VAL A 380 -16.03 -10.78 0.23
N GLU A 381 -15.52 -10.29 -0.88
CA GLU A 381 -14.10 -10.23 -1.18
C GLU A 381 -13.75 -8.81 -1.64
N LEU A 382 -12.69 -8.25 -1.06
CA LEU A 382 -12.22 -6.90 -1.39
C LEU A 382 -11.70 -6.84 -2.82
N ASP A 383 -10.98 -7.88 -3.24
CA ASP A 383 -10.31 -7.97 -4.52
C ASP A 383 -11.15 -8.75 -5.54
N GLY A 384 -11.80 -8.01 -6.44
CA GLY A 384 -12.65 -8.61 -7.50
C GLY A 384 -11.91 -9.57 -8.43
N GLU A 385 -10.57 -9.44 -8.55
CA GLU A 385 -9.76 -10.38 -9.32
C GLU A 385 -9.71 -11.75 -8.65
N LEU A 386 -9.65 -11.82 -7.32
CA LEU A 386 -9.71 -13.09 -6.60
C LEU A 386 -11.04 -13.82 -6.83
N THR A 387 -12.14 -13.07 -6.86
CA THR A 387 -13.46 -13.63 -7.25
C THR A 387 -13.45 -14.17 -8.68
N SER A 388 -12.80 -13.47 -9.61
CA SER A 388 -12.65 -13.90 -11.02
C SER A 388 -11.79 -15.17 -11.12
N ILE A 389 -10.68 -15.22 -10.37
CA ILE A 389 -9.82 -16.41 -10.20
C ILE A 389 -10.65 -17.58 -9.65
N GLY A 390 -11.45 -17.33 -8.60
CA GLY A 390 -12.34 -18.31 -7.98
C GLY A 390 -13.28 -18.95 -9.01
N ARG A 391 -13.93 -18.14 -9.82
CA ARG A 391 -14.83 -18.62 -10.90
C ARG A 391 -14.10 -19.42 -11.97
N ARG A 392 -12.90 -19.00 -12.35
CA ARG A 392 -12.14 -19.58 -13.45
C ARG A 392 -11.37 -20.85 -13.07
N TYR A 393 -10.81 -20.88 -11.87
CA TYR A 393 -9.86 -21.93 -11.48
C TYR A 393 -10.33 -22.77 -10.28
N PHE A 394 -11.27 -22.28 -9.45
CA PHE A 394 -11.67 -22.93 -8.19
C PHE A 394 -13.12 -23.41 -8.19
N ASP A 395 -13.80 -23.37 -9.34
CA ASP A 395 -15.20 -23.77 -9.49
C ASP A 395 -16.15 -23.03 -8.52
N LEU A 396 -15.89 -21.72 -8.30
CA LEU A 396 -16.69 -20.87 -7.42
C LEU A 396 -18.00 -20.51 -8.12
N ARG A 397 -19.02 -21.36 -7.94
CA ARG A 397 -20.35 -21.19 -8.51
C ARG A 397 -21.40 -21.92 -7.67
N GLY A 398 -22.63 -21.45 -7.72
CA GLY A 398 -23.76 -22.08 -7.04
C GLY A 398 -25.01 -21.20 -7.10
N PRO A 399 -26.22 -21.78 -7.07
CA PRO A 399 -27.48 -21.05 -7.22
C PRO A 399 -27.79 -20.10 -6.05
N ASN A 400 -27.30 -20.42 -4.84
CA ASN A 400 -27.52 -19.65 -3.62
C ASN A 400 -26.27 -18.89 -3.15
N LEU A 401 -25.26 -18.78 -4.02
CA LEU A 401 -24.02 -18.06 -3.78
C LEU A 401 -24.10 -16.66 -4.35
N HIS A 402 -23.95 -15.67 -3.50
CA HIS A 402 -23.95 -14.25 -3.83
C HIS A 402 -22.57 -13.68 -3.51
N LEU A 403 -21.86 -13.24 -4.56
CA LEU A 403 -20.49 -12.72 -4.47
C LEU A 403 -20.52 -11.20 -4.53
N TYR A 404 -19.87 -10.56 -3.58
CA TYR A 404 -19.77 -9.10 -3.45
C TYR A 404 -18.30 -8.67 -3.48
N THR A 405 -17.97 -7.76 -4.39
CA THR A 405 -16.66 -7.10 -4.39
C THR A 405 -16.77 -5.84 -3.56
N ALA A 406 -16.36 -5.91 -2.29
CA ALA A 406 -16.47 -4.81 -1.34
C ALA A 406 -15.54 -5.02 -0.14
N ASP A 407 -15.23 -3.94 0.58
CA ASP A 407 -14.66 -4.04 1.92
C ASP A 407 -15.72 -4.58 2.89
N ALA A 408 -15.31 -5.56 3.70
CA ALA A 408 -16.19 -6.33 4.58
C ALA A 408 -16.97 -5.47 5.58
N ARG A 409 -16.31 -4.48 6.20
CA ARG A 409 -16.96 -3.64 7.22
C ARG A 409 -17.97 -2.66 6.64
N PRO A 410 -17.66 -1.79 5.65
CA PRO A 410 -18.65 -0.94 5.01
C PRO A 410 -19.78 -1.73 4.35
N TRP A 411 -19.50 -2.91 3.81
CA TRP A 411 -20.53 -3.78 3.24
C TRP A 411 -21.49 -4.27 4.32
N LEU A 412 -20.99 -4.70 5.47
CA LEU A 412 -21.82 -5.16 6.59
C LEU A 412 -22.64 -4.00 7.17
N GLU A 413 -22.05 -2.81 7.33
CA GLU A 413 -22.73 -1.58 7.80
C GLU A 413 -23.92 -1.19 6.92
N GLN A 414 -23.82 -1.40 5.60
CA GLN A 414 -24.89 -1.09 4.64
C GLN A 414 -25.90 -2.24 4.48
N SER A 415 -25.61 -3.41 5.02
CA SER A 415 -26.48 -4.59 4.91
C SER A 415 -27.63 -4.50 5.91
N SER A 416 -28.84 -4.76 5.46
CA SER A 416 -30.00 -5.01 6.35
C SER A 416 -30.16 -6.50 6.71
N ALA A 417 -29.28 -7.36 6.22
CA ALA A 417 -29.39 -8.80 6.37
C ALA A 417 -28.94 -9.29 7.75
N HIS A 418 -29.59 -10.35 8.23
CA HIS A 418 -29.21 -11.03 9.47
C HIS A 418 -28.85 -12.47 9.16
N TYR A 419 -27.79 -12.97 9.78
CA TYR A 419 -27.12 -14.23 9.48
C TYR A 419 -27.23 -15.23 10.63
N ASP A 420 -27.23 -16.51 10.30
CA ASP A 420 -27.11 -17.60 11.26
C ASP A 420 -25.65 -17.80 11.67
N ALA A 421 -24.73 -17.52 10.74
CA ALA A 421 -23.31 -17.49 11.01
C ALA A 421 -22.61 -16.40 10.17
N ILE A 422 -21.59 -15.77 10.74
CA ILE A 422 -20.69 -14.85 10.05
C ILE A 422 -19.27 -15.36 10.22
N PHE A 423 -18.54 -15.55 9.12
CA PHE A 423 -17.15 -15.99 9.10
C PHE A 423 -16.26 -14.83 8.79
N LEU A 424 -15.22 -14.63 9.60
CA LEU A 424 -14.18 -13.64 9.35
C LEU A 424 -12.88 -14.37 9.01
N ASP A 425 -12.54 -14.35 7.73
CA ASP A 425 -11.31 -14.91 7.16
C ASP A 425 -10.64 -13.91 6.21
N ALA A 426 -10.67 -12.63 6.61
CA ALA A 426 -10.10 -11.53 5.85
C ALA A 426 -8.66 -11.27 6.29
N TYR A 427 -7.73 -11.53 5.38
CA TYR A 427 -6.31 -11.34 5.60
C TYR A 427 -5.70 -10.43 4.54
N ARG A 428 -4.79 -9.57 4.99
CA ARG A 428 -3.79 -8.92 4.17
C ARG A 428 -2.43 -9.45 4.62
N GLN A 429 -2.14 -10.66 4.20
CA GLN A 429 -1.02 -11.47 4.66
C GLN A 429 0.22 -10.64 5.05
N PRO A 430 0.82 -10.90 6.24
CA PRO A 430 0.41 -11.86 7.28
C PRO A 430 -0.61 -11.29 8.29
N TYR A 431 -1.21 -10.13 8.04
CA TYR A 431 -2.00 -9.38 9.00
C TYR A 431 -3.50 -9.53 8.79
N ILE A 432 -4.25 -9.55 9.88
CA ILE A 432 -5.68 -9.26 9.87
C ILE A 432 -5.83 -7.73 9.81
N PRO A 433 -6.66 -7.16 8.91
CA PRO A 433 -6.91 -5.72 8.92
C PRO A 433 -7.40 -5.25 10.28
N PHE A 434 -6.71 -4.26 10.88
CA PHE A 434 -6.95 -3.86 12.26
C PHE A 434 -8.41 -3.48 12.56
N TYR A 435 -9.09 -2.84 11.61
CA TYR A 435 -10.48 -2.39 11.75
C TYR A 435 -11.52 -3.53 11.69
N LEU A 436 -11.09 -4.77 11.42
CA LEU A 436 -11.92 -5.99 11.46
C LEU A 436 -11.75 -6.79 12.76
N VAL A 437 -10.94 -6.32 13.70
CA VAL A 437 -10.73 -6.97 15.01
C VAL A 437 -10.88 -5.99 16.16
N THR A 438 -11.78 -5.00 16.00
CA THR A 438 -12.11 -4.01 17.03
C THR A 438 -13.43 -4.34 17.70
N ARG A 439 -13.62 -3.85 18.92
CA ARG A 439 -14.87 -3.99 19.66
C ARG A 439 -16.06 -3.42 18.87
N GLU A 440 -15.86 -2.31 18.21
CA GLU A 440 -16.87 -1.63 17.38
C GLU A 440 -17.28 -2.53 16.21
N PHE A 441 -16.32 -3.15 15.54
CA PHE A 441 -16.61 -4.10 14.45
C PHE A 441 -17.32 -5.37 14.97
N PHE A 442 -16.86 -5.97 16.06
CA PHE A 442 -17.54 -7.14 16.61
C PHE A 442 -18.92 -6.82 17.18
N THR A 443 -19.18 -5.59 17.61
CA THR A 443 -20.52 -5.11 17.95
C THR A 443 -21.41 -5.07 16.70
N LEU A 444 -20.92 -4.52 15.60
CA LEU A 444 -21.60 -4.53 14.30
C LEU A 444 -21.89 -5.98 13.83
N VAL A 445 -20.93 -6.88 13.93
CA VAL A 445 -21.12 -8.31 13.62
C VAL A 445 -22.24 -8.91 14.47
N ARG A 446 -22.24 -8.65 15.78
CA ARG A 446 -23.30 -9.13 16.68
C ARG A 446 -24.69 -8.61 16.30
N GLU A 447 -24.80 -7.36 15.88
CA GLU A 447 -26.07 -6.75 15.45
C GLU A 447 -26.61 -7.39 14.17
N HIS A 448 -25.73 -7.91 13.30
CA HIS A 448 -26.09 -8.64 12.09
C HIS A 448 -26.27 -10.14 12.28
N LEU A 449 -26.05 -10.66 13.48
CA LEU A 449 -26.37 -12.04 13.81
C LEU A 449 -27.82 -12.15 14.28
N ARG A 450 -28.50 -13.19 13.83
CA ARG A 450 -29.79 -13.60 14.39
C ARG A 450 -29.61 -14.07 15.83
N PRO A 451 -30.65 -14.02 16.68
CA PRO A 451 -30.59 -14.59 18.04
C PRO A 451 -30.07 -16.02 18.00
N GLY A 452 -28.99 -16.31 18.76
CA GLY A 452 -28.31 -17.61 18.74
C GLY A 452 -27.41 -17.88 17.54
N GLY A 453 -27.17 -16.89 16.68
CA GLY A 453 -26.18 -16.95 15.61
C GLY A 453 -24.75 -16.91 16.17
N VAL A 454 -23.79 -17.32 15.35
CA VAL A 454 -22.38 -17.41 15.72
C VAL A 454 -21.49 -16.57 14.80
N VAL A 455 -20.44 -16.00 15.34
CA VAL A 455 -19.30 -15.51 14.57
C VAL A 455 -18.13 -16.48 14.72
N ILE A 456 -17.41 -16.73 13.64
CA ILE A 456 -16.19 -17.54 13.66
C ILE A 456 -15.09 -16.72 13.01
N VAL A 457 -14.01 -16.54 13.75
CA VAL A 457 -12.85 -15.74 13.34
C VAL A 457 -11.66 -16.66 13.14
N ASN A 458 -11.12 -16.66 11.92
CA ASN A 458 -9.84 -17.29 11.67
C ASN A 458 -8.71 -16.41 12.23
N VAL A 459 -7.89 -16.98 13.10
CA VAL A 459 -6.72 -16.32 13.69
C VAL A 459 -5.47 -17.11 13.34
N GLY A 460 -4.77 -16.63 12.30
CA GLY A 460 -3.44 -17.09 11.97
C GLY A 460 -2.42 -16.49 12.94
N HIS A 461 -1.58 -17.30 13.53
CA HIS A 461 -0.56 -16.86 14.48
C HIS A 461 0.77 -17.55 14.23
N ILE A 462 1.83 -16.95 14.74
CA ILE A 462 3.18 -17.51 14.66
C ILE A 462 3.28 -18.68 15.67
N PRO A 463 3.83 -19.84 15.29
CA PRO A 463 4.00 -20.95 16.20
C PRO A 463 4.73 -20.54 17.50
N GLY A 464 4.12 -20.85 18.65
CA GLY A 464 4.64 -20.47 19.96
C GLY A 464 4.25 -19.07 20.45
N SER A 465 3.41 -18.32 19.72
CA SER A 465 2.88 -17.03 20.15
C SER A 465 1.35 -17.03 20.11
N ASP A 466 0.74 -16.96 21.28
CA ASP A 466 -0.72 -16.86 21.44
C ASP A 466 -1.21 -15.38 21.51
N ALA A 467 -0.31 -14.41 21.36
CA ALA A 467 -0.60 -13.00 21.64
C ALA A 467 -1.70 -12.42 20.75
N LEU A 468 -1.68 -12.72 19.44
CA LEU A 468 -2.73 -12.26 18.52
C LEU A 468 -4.08 -12.91 18.83
N GLU A 469 -4.08 -14.21 19.10
CA GLU A 469 -5.30 -14.93 19.46
C GLU A 469 -5.89 -14.42 20.77
N GLN A 470 -5.05 -14.15 21.80
CA GLN A 470 -5.48 -13.53 23.06
C GLN A 470 -6.12 -12.16 22.83
N ALA A 471 -5.53 -11.32 21.96
CA ALA A 471 -6.05 -10.00 21.66
C ALA A 471 -7.41 -10.07 20.92
N VAL A 472 -7.52 -10.94 19.93
CA VAL A 472 -8.79 -11.18 19.21
C VAL A 472 -9.86 -11.71 20.16
N THR A 473 -9.53 -12.70 20.99
CA THR A 473 -10.45 -13.30 21.96
C THR A 473 -10.89 -12.26 23.00
N GLY A 474 -9.96 -11.48 23.57
CA GLY A 474 -10.28 -10.42 24.52
C GLY A 474 -11.22 -9.36 23.93
N THR A 475 -11.04 -9.05 22.65
CA THR A 475 -11.90 -8.10 21.93
C THR A 475 -13.27 -8.70 21.62
N LEU A 476 -13.34 -9.97 21.20
CA LEU A 476 -14.61 -10.71 21.03
C LEU A 476 -15.40 -10.77 22.34
N HIS A 477 -14.72 -11.03 23.48
CA HIS A 477 -15.34 -11.08 24.80
C HIS A 477 -16.03 -9.77 25.20
N ALA A 478 -15.53 -8.62 24.72
CA ALA A 478 -16.18 -7.33 24.94
C ALA A 478 -17.53 -7.18 24.20
N ALA A 479 -17.76 -7.96 23.12
CA ALA A 479 -18.97 -7.92 22.32
C ALA A 479 -19.90 -9.15 22.54
N PHE A 480 -19.35 -10.30 22.87
CA PHE A 480 -20.06 -11.58 23.03
C PHE A 480 -19.92 -12.13 24.46
N ARG A 481 -20.81 -13.06 24.83
CA ARG A 481 -20.83 -13.64 26.21
C ARG A 481 -20.24 -15.03 26.28
N VAL A 482 -20.21 -15.76 25.18
CA VAL A 482 -19.80 -17.17 25.14
C VAL A 482 -18.87 -17.36 23.97
N GLU A 483 -17.71 -17.93 24.25
CA GLU A 483 -16.71 -18.23 23.25
C GLU A 483 -16.21 -19.69 23.42
N MET A 484 -15.77 -20.24 22.28
CA MET A 484 -15.05 -21.51 22.20
C MET A 484 -13.85 -21.32 21.25
N ARG A 485 -12.87 -22.19 21.39
CA ARG A 485 -11.67 -22.21 20.56
C ARG A 485 -11.51 -23.56 19.90
N ASP A 486 -11.24 -23.59 18.62
CA ASP A 486 -10.72 -24.75 17.89
C ASP A 486 -9.25 -24.50 17.52
N ARG A 487 -8.32 -25.23 18.12
CA ARG A 487 -6.90 -25.15 17.79
C ARG A 487 -6.60 -26.05 16.60
N VAL A 488 -6.74 -25.53 15.40
CA VAL A 488 -6.58 -26.31 14.16
C VAL A 488 -5.15 -26.79 13.97
N SER A 489 -4.17 -25.93 14.24
CA SER A 489 -2.75 -26.22 14.13
C SER A 489 -1.92 -25.32 15.05
N ASP A 490 -0.60 -25.48 15.01
CA ASP A 490 0.32 -24.59 15.74
C ASP A 490 0.37 -23.16 15.17
N GLY A 491 -0.21 -22.90 14.01
CA GLY A 491 -0.25 -21.59 13.36
C GLY A 491 -1.65 -21.07 13.07
N ASN A 492 -2.71 -21.81 13.40
CA ASN A 492 -4.10 -21.41 13.15
C ASN A 492 -5.05 -21.83 14.24
N SER A 493 -5.88 -20.92 14.70
CA SER A 493 -7.02 -21.18 15.57
C SER A 493 -8.28 -20.55 15.00
N LEU A 494 -9.42 -21.21 15.19
CA LEU A 494 -10.73 -20.62 14.96
C LEU A 494 -11.37 -20.28 16.30
N VAL A 495 -11.68 -18.98 16.48
CA VAL A 495 -12.38 -18.50 17.67
C VAL A 495 -13.85 -18.34 17.33
N ILE A 496 -14.71 -19.05 18.07
CA ILE A 496 -16.15 -19.06 17.88
C ILE A 496 -16.78 -18.24 19.00
N ALA A 497 -17.65 -17.27 18.69
CA ALA A 497 -18.36 -16.49 19.68
C ALA A 497 -19.85 -16.37 19.37
N SER A 498 -20.67 -16.30 20.45
CA SER A 498 -22.11 -16.16 20.38
C SER A 498 -22.67 -15.42 21.61
N SER A 499 -23.86 -14.86 21.45
CA SER A 499 -24.65 -14.34 22.59
C SER A 499 -25.48 -15.44 23.29
N ALA A 500 -25.49 -16.66 22.74
CA ALA A 500 -26.17 -17.82 23.26
C ALA A 500 -25.17 -18.95 23.58
N PRO A 501 -25.52 -19.92 24.45
CA PRO A 501 -24.62 -21.01 24.80
C PRO A 501 -24.18 -21.84 23.60
N LEU A 502 -22.88 -22.11 23.51
CA LEU A 502 -22.26 -23.02 22.55
C LEU A 502 -22.06 -24.38 23.19
N SER A 503 -22.15 -25.48 22.42
CA SER A 503 -21.99 -26.85 22.91
C SER A 503 -21.38 -27.74 21.84
N ALA A 504 -20.29 -28.44 22.20
CA ALA A 504 -19.69 -29.47 21.35
C ALA A 504 -20.64 -30.65 21.13
N GLU A 505 -21.39 -31.05 22.18
CA GLU A 505 -22.40 -32.12 22.09
C GLU A 505 -23.50 -31.78 21.06
N ARG A 506 -23.94 -30.51 21.03
CA ARG A 506 -24.92 -30.06 20.05
C ARG A 506 -24.33 -30.09 18.64
N MET A 507 -23.06 -29.71 18.47
CA MET A 507 -22.36 -29.83 17.19
C MET A 507 -22.36 -31.29 16.71
N LEU A 508 -21.95 -32.22 17.56
CA LEU A 508 -21.90 -33.64 17.21
C LEU A 508 -23.29 -34.20 16.89
N SER A 509 -24.29 -33.93 17.73
CA SER A 509 -25.66 -34.41 17.49
C SER A 509 -26.28 -33.84 16.22
N SER A 510 -26.05 -32.57 15.93
CA SER A 510 -26.50 -31.95 14.69
C SER A 510 -25.79 -32.52 13.46
N ALA A 511 -24.47 -32.73 13.55
CA ALA A 511 -23.66 -33.28 12.46
C ALA A 511 -23.98 -34.74 12.15
N ALA A 512 -24.40 -35.52 13.16
CA ALA A 512 -24.80 -36.94 13.00
C ALA A 512 -25.98 -37.10 12.03
N SER A 513 -26.82 -36.08 11.87
CA SER A 513 -27.95 -36.08 10.93
C SER A 513 -27.55 -35.65 9.49
N LEU A 514 -26.29 -35.27 9.28
CA LEU A 514 -25.77 -34.80 8.02
C LEU A 514 -25.02 -35.89 7.25
N ARG A 515 -24.34 -35.51 6.17
CA ARG A 515 -23.50 -36.45 5.39
C ARG A 515 -22.38 -37.03 6.28
N PRO A 516 -21.99 -38.29 6.09
CA PRO A 516 -20.95 -38.95 6.92
C PRO A 516 -19.64 -38.18 7.00
N ALA A 517 -19.25 -37.51 5.92
CA ALA A 517 -18.03 -36.67 5.90
C ALA A 517 -18.09 -35.52 6.92
N LEU A 518 -19.26 -34.88 7.11
CA LEU A 518 -19.43 -33.80 8.09
C LEU A 518 -19.53 -34.34 9.51
N SER A 519 -20.10 -35.55 9.70
CA SER A 519 -20.12 -36.20 11.01
C SER A 519 -18.72 -36.58 11.48
N MET A 520 -17.88 -37.13 10.58
CA MET A 520 -16.46 -37.39 10.86
C MET A 520 -15.70 -36.11 11.17
N LEU A 521 -15.91 -35.07 10.35
CA LEU A 521 -15.28 -33.77 10.55
C LEU A 521 -15.64 -33.19 11.94
N ALA A 522 -16.91 -33.22 12.31
CA ALA A 522 -17.36 -32.75 13.62
C ALA A 522 -16.68 -33.51 14.78
N GLY A 523 -16.48 -34.84 14.65
CA GLY A 523 -15.75 -35.63 15.64
C GLY A 523 -14.27 -35.22 15.74
N ASN A 524 -13.63 -34.91 14.62
CA ASN A 524 -12.24 -34.42 14.63
C ASN A 524 -12.13 -33.00 15.24
N VAL A 525 -13.08 -32.13 14.95
CA VAL A 525 -13.14 -30.77 15.51
C VAL A 525 -13.38 -30.83 17.01
N GLU A 526 -14.29 -31.68 17.49
CA GLU A 526 -14.61 -31.80 18.91
C GLU A 526 -13.37 -32.10 19.77
N GLN A 527 -12.46 -32.95 19.28
CA GLN A 527 -11.22 -33.28 19.97
C GLN A 527 -10.26 -32.08 20.16
N ARG A 528 -10.41 -31.04 19.37
CA ARG A 528 -9.60 -29.81 19.40
C ARG A 528 -10.30 -28.65 20.11
N LEU A 529 -11.64 -28.78 20.33
CA LEU A 529 -12.40 -27.72 20.97
C LEU A 529 -11.99 -27.54 22.43
N GLY A 530 -11.82 -26.29 22.80
CA GLY A 530 -11.44 -25.93 24.16
C GLY A 530 -11.95 -24.55 24.57
N PRO A 531 -11.62 -24.14 25.81
CA PRO A 531 -11.92 -22.80 26.26
C PRO A 531 -11.12 -21.76 25.51
N PRO A 532 -11.66 -20.55 25.35
CA PRO A 532 -10.95 -19.42 24.71
C PRO A 532 -9.75 -19.00 25.57
N LEU A 533 -8.75 -18.40 24.94
CA LEU A 533 -7.66 -17.75 25.65
C LEU A 533 -8.19 -16.52 26.40
N ARG A 534 -7.69 -16.28 27.60
CA ARG A 534 -8.12 -15.18 28.46
C ARG A 534 -6.99 -14.17 28.68
N GLY A 535 -7.34 -12.95 29.13
CA GLY A 535 -6.38 -11.92 29.53
C GLY A 535 -5.82 -11.08 28.40
N GLY A 536 -6.36 -11.21 27.18
CA GLY A 536 -5.98 -10.37 26.06
C GLY A 536 -6.51 -8.94 26.17
N PRO A 537 -5.85 -7.97 25.52
CA PRO A 537 -6.34 -6.59 25.43
C PRO A 537 -7.63 -6.52 24.59
N VAL A 538 -8.42 -5.47 24.84
CA VAL A 538 -9.57 -5.12 24.01
C VAL A 538 -9.13 -4.06 23.01
N TYR A 539 -9.23 -4.37 21.72
CA TYR A 539 -8.95 -3.42 20.65
C TYR A 539 -10.18 -2.58 20.32
N THR A 540 -9.92 -1.34 19.96
CA THR A 540 -10.92 -0.35 19.54
C THR A 540 -10.51 0.27 18.22
N ASP A 541 -11.43 0.97 17.54
CA ASP A 541 -11.10 1.68 16.30
C ASP A 541 -10.00 2.73 16.49
N ASP A 542 -9.90 3.31 17.69
CA ASP A 542 -8.84 4.25 18.05
C ASP A 542 -7.49 3.55 18.34
N ARG A 543 -7.51 2.30 18.81
CA ARG A 543 -6.30 1.58 19.21
C ARG A 543 -6.40 0.08 18.94
N ALA A 544 -5.83 -0.35 17.82
CA ALA A 544 -5.74 -1.76 17.44
C ALA A 544 -4.37 -2.08 16.81
N PRO A 545 -3.28 -2.24 17.61
CA PRO A 545 -1.93 -2.45 17.10
C PRO A 545 -1.70 -3.91 16.64
N VAL A 546 -2.55 -4.43 15.77
CA VAL A 546 -2.52 -5.82 15.28
C VAL A 546 -1.24 -6.12 14.50
N GLU A 547 -0.87 -5.22 13.60
CA GLU A 547 0.34 -5.38 12.77
C GLU A 547 1.59 -5.41 13.65
N TRP A 548 1.70 -4.48 14.60
CA TRP A 548 2.81 -4.44 15.54
C TRP A 548 2.92 -5.72 16.39
N LEU A 549 1.78 -6.25 16.84
CA LEU A 549 1.73 -7.49 17.62
C LEU A 549 2.19 -8.69 16.79
N THR A 550 1.77 -8.76 15.53
CA THR A 550 2.19 -9.80 14.60
C THR A 550 3.69 -9.70 14.30
N ASP A 551 4.21 -8.49 14.05
CA ASP A 551 5.63 -8.26 13.81
C ASP A 551 6.49 -8.64 15.01
N LEU A 552 6.08 -8.29 16.23
CA LEU A 552 6.76 -8.70 17.46
C LEU A 552 6.76 -10.22 17.63
N SER A 553 5.67 -10.90 17.29
CA SER A 553 5.57 -12.36 17.36
C SER A 553 6.49 -13.01 16.32
N ILE A 554 6.54 -12.49 15.10
CA ILE A 554 7.49 -12.91 14.05
C ILE A 554 8.93 -12.72 14.56
N LEU A 555 9.25 -11.58 15.14
CA LEU A 555 10.57 -11.27 15.68
C LEU A 555 10.95 -12.21 16.83
N ALA A 556 10.04 -12.47 17.76
CA ALA A 556 10.27 -13.37 18.90
C ALA A 556 10.54 -14.81 18.44
N TYR A 557 9.72 -15.32 17.53
CA TYR A 557 9.89 -16.64 16.92
C TYR A 557 11.24 -16.77 16.25
N ALA A 558 11.59 -15.80 15.49
CA ALA A 558 12.81 -15.77 14.72
C ALA A 558 14.08 -15.60 15.60
N THR A 559 13.98 -14.94 16.80
CA THR A 559 15.10 -14.82 17.78
C THR A 559 15.19 -16.01 18.74
N GLY A 560 14.32 -17.02 18.60
CA GLY A 560 14.28 -18.16 19.54
C GLY A 560 13.88 -17.76 20.96
N LYS A 561 13.38 -16.54 21.17
CA LYS A 561 12.77 -16.11 22.42
C LYS A 561 11.32 -16.60 22.44
N ARG A 562 11.12 -17.75 23.10
CA ARG A 562 9.78 -18.28 23.42
C ARG A 562 9.21 -17.61 24.66
#